data_2550c4f8e236d79acc0f15ceab915d08
#
_entry.id   2550c4f8e236d79acc0f15ceab915d08
#
_cell.length_a   1.000
_cell.length_b   1.000
_cell.length_c   1.000
_cell.angle_alpha   90.00
_cell.angle_beta   90.00
_cell.angle_gamma   90.00
#
_symmetry.space_group_name_H-M   'P 1'
#
loop_
_entity.id
_entity.type
_entity.pdbx_description
1 polymer ?
#
loop_
_entity_poly.entity_id
_entity_poly.type
_entity_poly.pdbx_seq_one_letter_code
_entity_poly.pdbx_strand_id
1 'polypeptide(L)'
;MTDTETLDTAEQPSARQAKIPPRMKALYNTEIKEQLKADLDLPNVMQVPRMEKIVVNIGVGEALLNSKNLESAVNDLTIIAGQKPVITKAKNSIASFKLRQGNAIGCKVTLRGDQMWEFFDRLVTLAIPRIRDFRGLSPRSFDGHGNYTFGLTEQLVFPEIDYDNVDTPRGMDITIVTTAKTNDEGRALLDAFKFPFRREGQAQ
;
A
#
# COMPACT_ATOMS: atom_id res chain seq x y z
N MET A 1 6.72 -8.31 -65.22
CA MET A 1 7.26 -9.36 -64.34
C MET A 1 8.19 -8.65 -63.41
N THR A 2 7.66 -8.27 -62.26
CA THR A 2 8.40 -7.68 -61.14
C THR A 2 7.82 -8.30 -59.88
N ASP A 3 8.56 -9.30 -59.39
CA ASP A 3 8.25 -10.04 -58.17
C ASP A 3 8.48 -9.13 -56.96
N THR A 4 7.41 -8.88 -56.22
CA THR A 4 7.46 -8.14 -54.98
C THR A 4 7.62 -9.16 -53.84
N GLU A 5 8.85 -9.35 -53.36
CA GLU A 5 9.14 -10.10 -52.13
C GLU A 5 8.57 -9.36 -50.93
N THR A 6 7.53 -9.92 -50.33
CA THR A 6 7.03 -9.54 -49.01
C THR A 6 7.95 -10.15 -47.94
N LEU A 7 8.79 -9.30 -47.32
CA LEU A 7 9.56 -9.65 -46.15
C LEU A 7 8.62 -9.84 -44.95
N ASP A 8 8.39 -11.10 -44.64
CA ASP A 8 7.67 -11.56 -43.47
C ASP A 8 8.57 -11.33 -42.24
N THR A 9 8.39 -10.17 -41.56
CA THR A 9 9.08 -9.86 -40.32
C THR A 9 8.38 -10.63 -39.23
N ALA A 10 8.80 -11.85 -38.95
CA ALA A 10 8.39 -12.62 -37.79
C ALA A 10 8.83 -11.89 -36.52
N GLU A 11 7.90 -11.24 -35.86
CA GLU A 11 8.07 -10.75 -34.50
C GLU A 11 8.45 -11.91 -33.56
N GLN A 12 9.70 -11.96 -33.16
CA GLN A 12 10.16 -12.89 -32.13
C GLN A 12 9.44 -12.54 -30.81
N PRO A 13 8.79 -13.51 -30.13
CA PRO A 13 8.19 -13.26 -28.82
C PRO A 13 9.30 -12.84 -27.87
N SER A 14 9.21 -11.59 -27.36
CA SER A 14 10.13 -11.06 -26.38
C SER A 14 10.24 -12.03 -25.21
N ALA A 15 11.43 -12.59 -24.99
CA ALA A 15 11.73 -13.46 -23.88
C ALA A 15 11.27 -12.75 -22.60
N ARG A 16 10.28 -13.32 -21.90
CA ARG A 16 9.83 -12.82 -20.60
C ARG A 16 11.05 -12.79 -19.69
N GLN A 17 11.62 -11.63 -19.48
CA GLN A 17 12.70 -11.44 -18.52
C GLN A 17 12.27 -12.07 -17.20
N ALA A 18 13.10 -12.96 -16.67
CA ALA A 18 12.83 -13.63 -15.40
C ALA A 18 12.57 -12.55 -14.33
N LYS A 19 11.32 -12.47 -13.89
CA LYS A 19 10.88 -11.43 -12.95
C LYS A 19 11.58 -11.71 -11.62
N ILE A 20 12.49 -10.82 -11.21
CA ILE A 20 13.19 -10.92 -9.93
C ILE A 20 12.13 -10.86 -8.82
N PRO A 21 12.07 -11.84 -7.91
CA PRO A 21 11.08 -11.81 -6.84
C PRO A 21 11.36 -10.63 -5.89
N PRO A 22 10.31 -9.95 -5.39
CA PRO A 22 10.47 -8.87 -4.41
C PRO A 22 11.26 -9.35 -3.18
N ARG A 23 12.19 -8.52 -2.72
CA ARG A 23 13.09 -8.84 -1.58
C ARG A 23 12.34 -9.29 -0.33
N MET A 24 11.29 -8.55 0.06
CA MET A 24 10.49 -8.88 1.25
C MET A 24 9.71 -10.18 1.10
N LYS A 25 9.27 -10.53 -0.11
CA LYS A 25 8.62 -11.81 -0.39
C LYS A 25 9.61 -12.97 -0.26
N ALA A 26 10.83 -12.81 -0.76
CA ALA A 26 11.89 -13.80 -0.59
C ALA A 26 12.20 -14.00 0.88
N LEU A 27 12.42 -12.93 1.64
CA LEU A 27 12.69 -12.94 3.09
C LEU A 27 11.57 -13.65 3.88
N TYR A 28 10.31 -13.37 3.53
CA TYR A 28 9.18 -14.05 4.15
C TYR A 28 9.23 -15.57 3.95
N ASN A 29 9.52 -16.02 2.72
CA ASN A 29 9.52 -17.44 2.39
C ASN A 29 10.73 -18.21 2.97
N THR A 30 11.90 -17.57 3.08
CA THR A 30 13.14 -18.22 3.53
C THR A 30 13.30 -18.22 5.04
N GLU A 31 12.94 -17.14 5.72
CA GLU A 31 13.28 -16.93 7.14
C GLU A 31 12.04 -16.71 8.01
N ILE A 32 11.22 -15.69 7.69
CA ILE A 32 10.16 -15.21 8.56
C ILE A 32 9.09 -16.29 8.79
N LYS A 33 8.77 -17.08 7.78
CA LYS A 33 7.74 -18.12 7.87
C LYS A 33 8.08 -19.22 8.87
N GLU A 34 9.33 -19.63 8.93
CA GLU A 34 9.79 -20.65 9.88
C GLU A 34 9.92 -20.07 11.29
N GLN A 35 10.42 -18.83 11.39
CA GLN A 35 10.51 -18.09 12.65
C GLN A 35 9.11 -17.92 13.28
N LEU A 36 8.15 -17.40 12.53
CA LEU A 36 6.77 -17.21 13.01
C LEU A 36 6.08 -18.51 13.40
N LYS A 37 6.39 -19.63 12.71
CA LYS A 37 5.86 -20.93 13.09
C LYS A 37 6.36 -21.35 14.47
N ALA A 38 7.63 -21.08 14.78
CA ALA A 38 8.22 -21.39 16.09
C ALA A 38 7.72 -20.43 17.17
N ASP A 39 7.67 -19.13 16.89
CA ASP A 39 7.28 -18.10 17.86
C ASP A 39 5.81 -18.19 18.28
N LEU A 40 4.93 -18.59 17.36
CA LEU A 40 3.49 -18.74 17.59
C LEU A 40 3.07 -20.19 17.92
N ASP A 41 4.03 -21.11 18.04
CA ASP A 41 3.81 -22.55 18.32
C ASP A 41 2.72 -23.18 17.42
N LEU A 42 2.80 -22.91 16.13
CA LEU A 42 1.80 -23.35 15.16
C LEU A 42 2.09 -24.78 14.66
N PRO A 43 1.11 -25.70 14.72
CA PRO A 43 1.29 -27.08 14.30
C PRO A 43 1.53 -27.21 12.80
N ASN A 44 0.95 -26.30 11.99
CA ASN A 44 1.03 -26.37 10.53
C ASN A 44 1.58 -25.08 9.93
N VAL A 45 2.53 -25.21 9.01
CA VAL A 45 3.11 -24.10 8.24
C VAL A 45 2.05 -23.28 7.46
N MET A 46 0.93 -23.90 7.09
CA MET A 46 -0.16 -23.23 6.37
C MET A 46 -1.00 -22.30 7.25
N GLN A 47 -0.85 -22.38 8.57
CA GLN A 47 -1.52 -21.50 9.53
C GLN A 47 -0.73 -20.22 9.80
N VAL A 48 0.54 -20.18 9.38
CA VAL A 48 1.40 -19.01 9.59
C VAL A 48 0.77 -17.78 8.93
N PRO A 49 0.61 -16.66 9.68
CA PRO A 49 0.04 -15.44 9.15
C PRO A 49 0.89 -14.89 8.02
N ARG A 50 0.21 -14.36 6.99
CA ARG A 50 0.85 -13.73 5.81
C ARG A 50 0.13 -12.45 5.43
N MET A 51 0.80 -11.56 4.75
CA MET A 51 0.14 -10.41 4.14
C MET A 51 -0.70 -10.86 2.94
N GLU A 52 -1.96 -10.41 2.89
CA GLU A 52 -2.91 -10.72 1.82
C GLU A 52 -3.00 -9.60 0.80
N LYS A 53 -3.15 -8.36 1.28
CA LYS A 53 -3.28 -7.15 0.47
C LYS A 53 -2.91 -5.92 1.28
N ILE A 54 -2.56 -4.85 0.57
CA ILE A 54 -2.44 -3.50 1.15
C ILE A 54 -3.45 -2.62 0.45
N VAL A 55 -4.23 -1.87 1.23
CA VAL A 55 -5.19 -0.91 0.72
C VAL A 55 -4.69 0.48 1.09
N VAL A 56 -4.52 1.34 0.08
CA VAL A 56 -4.21 2.75 0.28
C VAL A 56 -5.42 3.58 -0.12
N ASN A 57 -5.85 4.45 0.75
CA ASN A 57 -7.02 5.32 0.57
C ASN A 57 -6.62 6.78 0.76
N ILE A 58 -7.05 7.65 -0.14
CA ILE A 58 -6.92 9.09 -0.02
C ILE A 58 -8.33 9.70 -0.03
N GLY A 59 -8.68 10.38 1.07
CA GLY A 59 -9.91 11.16 1.16
C GLY A 59 -9.68 12.58 0.64
N VAL A 60 -10.47 13.01 -0.34
CA VAL A 60 -10.40 14.35 -0.95
C VAL A 60 -11.75 15.03 -0.80
N GLY A 61 -12.04 15.59 0.39
CA GLY A 61 -13.28 16.33 0.64
C GLY A 61 -13.43 17.57 -0.21
N GLU A 62 -12.32 18.23 -0.54
CA GLU A 62 -12.26 19.41 -1.40
C GLU A 62 -12.63 19.14 -2.87
N ALA A 63 -12.70 17.87 -3.27
CA ALA A 63 -13.15 17.48 -4.61
C ALA A 63 -14.58 17.94 -4.93
N LEU A 64 -15.39 18.22 -3.91
CA LEU A 64 -16.72 18.79 -4.06
C LEU A 64 -16.70 20.23 -4.63
N LEU A 65 -15.66 20.97 -4.33
CA LEU A 65 -15.46 22.35 -4.79
C LEU A 65 -14.64 22.40 -6.09
N ASN A 66 -13.62 21.54 -6.18
CA ASN A 66 -12.72 21.49 -7.31
C ASN A 66 -12.36 20.03 -7.68
N SER A 67 -12.87 19.58 -8.82
CA SER A 67 -12.60 18.22 -9.33
C SER A 67 -11.13 17.98 -9.67
N LYS A 68 -10.34 19.04 -9.97
CA LYS A 68 -8.91 18.92 -10.24
C LYS A 68 -8.14 18.36 -9.05
N ASN A 69 -8.57 18.66 -7.82
CA ASN A 69 -7.94 18.13 -6.60
C ASN A 69 -8.03 16.59 -6.54
N LEU A 70 -9.12 16.02 -7.05
CA LEU A 70 -9.28 14.58 -7.12
C LEU A 70 -8.39 13.97 -8.23
N GLU A 71 -8.29 14.64 -9.37
CA GLU A 71 -7.43 14.18 -10.47
C GLU A 71 -5.96 14.18 -10.05
N SER A 72 -5.51 15.24 -9.36
CA SER A 72 -4.14 15.28 -8.78
C SER A 72 -3.93 14.13 -7.80
N ALA A 73 -4.86 13.88 -6.87
CA ALA A 73 -4.77 12.77 -5.92
C ALA A 73 -4.73 11.39 -6.61
N VAL A 74 -5.48 11.22 -7.69
CA VAL A 74 -5.47 9.98 -8.51
C VAL A 74 -4.11 9.81 -9.20
N ASN A 75 -3.53 10.88 -9.70
CA ASN A 75 -2.20 10.84 -10.32
C ASN A 75 -1.11 10.51 -9.30
N ASP A 76 -1.10 11.20 -8.15
CA ASP A 76 -0.16 10.95 -7.05
C ASP A 76 -0.23 9.48 -6.60
N LEU A 77 -1.45 8.99 -6.35
CA LEU A 77 -1.64 7.60 -5.92
C LEU A 77 -1.27 6.59 -7.03
N THR A 78 -1.42 6.96 -8.31
CA THR A 78 -0.98 6.11 -9.44
C THR A 78 0.54 5.98 -9.46
N ILE A 79 1.27 7.07 -9.23
CA ILE A 79 2.74 7.09 -9.18
C ILE A 79 3.21 6.25 -7.99
N ILE A 80 2.66 6.48 -6.79
CA ILE A 80 3.04 5.76 -5.56
C ILE A 80 2.76 4.25 -5.67
N ALA A 81 1.58 3.88 -6.16
CA ALA A 81 1.13 2.49 -6.18
C ALA A 81 1.60 1.70 -7.42
N GLY A 82 1.99 2.39 -8.50
CA GLY A 82 2.25 1.75 -9.79
C GLY A 82 1.00 1.14 -10.44
N GLN A 83 -0.19 1.46 -9.93
CA GLN A 83 -1.48 0.96 -10.38
C GLN A 83 -2.52 2.07 -10.31
N LYS A 84 -3.39 2.17 -11.34
CA LYS A 84 -4.47 3.15 -11.38
C LYS A 84 -5.48 2.93 -10.25
N PRO A 85 -5.72 3.92 -9.39
CA PRO A 85 -6.68 3.83 -8.30
C PRO A 85 -8.13 3.90 -8.80
N VAL A 86 -9.04 3.41 -7.97
CA VAL A 86 -10.48 3.50 -8.17
C VAL A 86 -11.01 4.74 -7.44
N ILE A 87 -11.78 5.57 -8.13
CA ILE A 87 -12.45 6.73 -7.54
C ILE A 87 -13.58 6.24 -6.63
N THR A 88 -13.59 6.70 -5.38
CA THR A 88 -14.62 6.39 -4.40
C THR A 88 -15.71 7.45 -4.40
N LYS A 89 -16.97 6.98 -4.44
CA LYS A 89 -18.16 7.85 -4.48
C LYS A 89 -18.91 7.77 -3.15
N ALA A 90 -19.55 8.87 -2.79
CA ALA A 90 -20.41 8.95 -1.61
C ALA A 90 -21.59 7.98 -1.72
N LYS A 91 -21.84 7.20 -0.68
CA LYS A 91 -22.98 6.28 -0.59
C LYS A 91 -24.26 7.00 -0.19
N ASN A 92 -24.18 7.97 0.71
CA ASN A 92 -25.31 8.70 1.27
C ASN A 92 -25.16 10.21 1.03
N SER A 93 -26.30 10.92 0.96
CA SER A 93 -26.31 12.37 0.93
C SER A 93 -26.29 12.91 2.36
N ILE A 94 -25.40 13.89 2.65
CA ILE A 94 -25.27 14.52 3.96
C ILE A 94 -25.30 16.03 3.76
N ALA A 95 -26.39 16.67 4.21
CA ALA A 95 -26.64 18.10 3.98
C ALA A 95 -25.62 19.01 4.65
N SER A 96 -25.16 18.68 5.87
CA SER A 96 -24.14 19.45 6.61
C SER A 96 -22.81 19.56 5.89
N PHE A 97 -22.43 18.55 5.11
CA PHE A 97 -21.22 18.55 4.29
C PHE A 97 -21.46 18.93 2.83
N LYS A 98 -22.67 19.37 2.46
CA LYS A 98 -23.06 19.66 1.08
C LYS A 98 -22.81 18.49 0.13
N LEU A 99 -22.87 17.26 0.64
CA LEU A 99 -22.54 16.02 -0.06
C LEU A 99 -23.82 15.39 -0.60
N ARG A 100 -23.81 15.02 -1.88
CA ARG A 100 -24.86 14.22 -2.53
C ARG A 100 -24.36 12.82 -2.84
N GLN A 101 -25.25 11.85 -2.81
CA GLN A 101 -24.97 10.49 -3.24
C GLN A 101 -24.42 10.49 -4.67
N GLY A 102 -23.36 9.71 -4.89
CA GLY A 102 -22.70 9.61 -6.19
C GLY A 102 -21.56 10.60 -6.42
N ASN A 103 -21.40 11.63 -5.57
CA ASN A 103 -20.28 12.54 -5.66
C ASN A 103 -18.96 11.81 -5.41
N ALA A 104 -17.95 12.09 -6.23
CA ALA A 104 -16.60 11.56 -6.07
C ALA A 104 -15.87 12.32 -4.94
N ILE A 105 -15.42 11.61 -3.91
CA ILE A 105 -14.86 12.17 -2.67
C ILE A 105 -13.50 11.61 -2.28
N GLY A 106 -12.94 10.73 -3.07
CA GLY A 106 -11.63 10.15 -2.80
C GLY A 106 -11.22 9.12 -3.83
N CYS A 107 -10.09 8.51 -3.60
CA CYS A 107 -9.58 7.42 -4.42
C CYS A 107 -8.92 6.35 -3.52
N LYS A 108 -8.97 5.10 -3.96
CA LYS A 108 -8.33 3.98 -3.28
C LYS A 108 -7.68 3.03 -4.27
N VAL A 109 -6.62 2.38 -3.81
CA VAL A 109 -5.95 1.30 -4.54
C VAL A 109 -5.83 0.09 -3.64
N THR A 110 -5.92 -1.10 -4.22
CA THR A 110 -5.69 -2.36 -3.52
C THR A 110 -4.55 -3.09 -4.20
N LEU A 111 -3.45 -3.26 -3.49
CA LEU A 111 -2.24 -3.92 -3.96
C LEU A 111 -2.21 -5.37 -3.49
N ARG A 112 -1.83 -6.28 -4.39
CA ARG A 112 -1.71 -7.72 -4.12
C ARG A 112 -0.47 -8.29 -4.79
N GLY A 113 -0.04 -9.47 -4.35
CA GLY A 113 1.08 -10.18 -4.96
C GLY A 113 2.39 -9.39 -4.91
N ASP A 114 3.14 -9.39 -6.01
CA ASP A 114 4.47 -8.77 -6.05
C ASP A 114 4.44 -7.26 -5.87
N GLN A 115 3.44 -6.56 -6.44
CA GLN A 115 3.27 -5.11 -6.25
C GLN A 115 3.03 -4.74 -4.77
N MET A 116 2.29 -5.57 -4.03
CA MET A 116 2.11 -5.38 -2.59
C MET A 116 3.44 -5.46 -1.84
N TRP A 117 4.28 -6.45 -2.16
CA TRP A 117 5.56 -6.65 -1.51
C TRP A 117 6.57 -5.54 -1.83
N GLU A 118 6.60 -5.07 -3.08
CA GLU A 118 7.43 -3.93 -3.48
C GLU A 118 6.98 -2.62 -2.81
N PHE A 119 5.68 -2.39 -2.75
CA PHE A 119 5.12 -1.24 -2.03
C PHE A 119 5.45 -1.30 -0.54
N PHE A 120 5.31 -2.48 0.09
CA PHE A 120 5.65 -2.67 1.50
C PHE A 120 7.13 -2.41 1.78
N ASP A 121 8.02 -2.89 0.92
CA ASP A 121 9.47 -2.63 1.05
C ASP A 121 9.77 -1.13 0.99
N ARG A 122 9.24 -0.41 -0.01
CA ARG A 122 9.41 1.04 -0.13
C ARG A 122 8.81 1.80 1.06
N LEU A 123 7.66 1.35 1.53
CA LEU A 123 6.99 1.95 2.69
C LEU A 123 7.87 1.88 3.93
N VAL A 124 8.40 0.71 4.25
CA VAL A 124 9.22 0.49 5.48
C VAL A 124 10.60 1.10 5.36
N THR A 125 11.24 0.96 4.20
CA THR A 125 12.65 1.37 4.02
C THR A 125 12.83 2.83 3.62
N LEU A 126 11.88 3.42 2.89
CA LEU A 126 12.02 4.77 2.34
C LEU A 126 11.02 5.76 2.91
N ALA A 127 9.72 5.43 2.89
CA ALA A 127 8.67 6.38 3.23
C ALA A 127 8.59 6.66 4.75
N ILE A 128 8.52 5.62 5.58
CA ILE A 128 8.37 5.79 7.03
C ILE A 128 9.55 6.57 7.65
N PRO A 129 10.82 6.32 7.34
CA PRO A 129 11.93 7.11 7.88
C PRO A 129 11.93 8.58 7.47
N ARG A 130 11.23 8.95 6.40
CA ARG A 130 11.11 10.34 5.90
C ARG A 130 9.96 11.11 6.54
N ILE A 131 9.13 10.47 7.37
CA ILE A 131 8.08 11.15 8.11
C ILE A 131 8.71 12.14 9.09
N ARG A 132 8.25 13.41 9.04
CA ARG A 132 8.70 14.43 9.99
C ARG A 132 8.35 14.01 11.41
N ASP A 133 9.30 14.17 12.34
CA ASP A 133 9.15 13.89 13.78
C ASP A 133 8.64 12.45 14.07
N PHE A 134 9.08 11.49 13.27
CA PHE A 134 8.65 10.10 13.43
C PHE A 134 9.12 9.52 14.77
N ARG A 135 8.16 9.09 15.59
CA ARG A 135 8.39 8.47 16.91
C ARG A 135 7.93 7.01 17.00
N GLY A 136 7.70 6.39 15.86
CA GLY A 136 7.13 5.04 15.77
C GLY A 136 5.60 5.04 15.63
N LEU A 137 5.10 3.96 15.03
CA LEU A 137 3.68 3.74 14.78
C LEU A 137 2.99 3.14 16.01
N SER A 138 1.71 3.47 16.23
CA SER A 138 0.96 2.98 17.38
C SER A 138 0.75 1.46 17.32
N PRO A 139 1.13 0.69 18.35
CA PRO A 139 0.86 -0.76 18.39
C PRO A 139 -0.62 -1.09 18.61
N ARG A 140 -1.48 -0.08 18.90
CA ARG A 140 -2.91 -0.26 19.18
C ARG A 140 -3.82 -0.11 17.96
N SER A 141 -3.27 0.16 16.79
CA SER A 141 -4.04 0.43 15.56
C SER A 141 -4.42 -0.85 14.80
N PHE A 142 -4.58 -1.96 15.50
CA PHE A 142 -5.12 -3.20 14.97
C PHE A 142 -6.65 -3.24 15.12
N ASP A 143 -7.33 -3.93 14.21
CA ASP A 143 -8.80 -4.00 14.12
C ASP A 143 -9.45 -5.13 14.93
N GLY A 144 -8.69 -5.94 15.66
CA GLY A 144 -9.16 -7.13 16.36
C GLY A 144 -8.98 -8.43 15.57
N HIS A 145 -8.72 -8.35 14.29
CA HIS A 145 -8.54 -9.48 13.36
C HIS A 145 -7.14 -9.52 12.73
N GLY A 146 -6.16 -8.86 13.35
CA GLY A 146 -4.79 -8.85 12.88
C GLY A 146 -4.51 -7.95 11.66
N ASN A 147 -5.45 -7.12 11.23
CA ASN A 147 -5.20 -6.11 10.23
C ASN A 147 -4.71 -4.82 10.89
N TYR A 148 -3.78 -4.14 10.25
CA TYR A 148 -3.16 -2.93 10.78
C TYR A 148 -3.42 -1.72 9.89
N THR A 149 -3.91 -0.62 10.47
CA THR A 149 -4.18 0.62 9.73
C THR A 149 -3.47 1.79 10.38
N PHE A 150 -2.84 2.63 9.56
CA PHE A 150 -2.24 3.88 9.99
C PHE A 150 -2.37 4.97 8.94
N GLY A 151 -2.38 6.22 9.38
CA GLY A 151 -2.44 7.39 8.52
C GLY A 151 -1.06 8.00 8.29
N LEU A 152 -0.81 8.44 7.08
CA LEU A 152 0.27 9.35 6.72
C LEU A 152 -0.31 10.74 6.50
N THR A 153 0.34 11.75 7.03
CA THR A 153 -0.15 13.15 6.92
C THR A 153 0.12 13.75 5.56
N GLU A 154 1.19 13.32 4.88
CA GLU A 154 1.66 13.92 3.64
C GLU A 154 2.09 12.84 2.63
N GLN A 155 1.72 13.01 1.36
CA GLN A 155 2.17 12.13 0.28
C GLN A 155 3.66 12.34 -0.09
N LEU A 156 4.24 13.48 0.31
CA LEU A 156 5.63 13.86 0.02
C LEU A 156 6.68 12.97 0.69
N VAL A 157 6.27 12.09 1.62
CA VAL A 157 7.17 11.09 2.21
C VAL A 157 7.63 10.05 1.19
N PHE A 158 6.88 9.88 0.10
CA PHE A 158 7.25 9.00 -1.00
C PHE A 158 8.19 9.73 -1.97
N PRO A 159 9.40 9.19 -2.22
CA PRO A 159 10.40 9.83 -3.09
C PRO A 159 9.98 9.93 -4.56
N GLU A 160 8.99 9.17 -4.96
CA GLU A 160 8.45 9.16 -6.32
C GLU A 160 7.61 10.40 -6.64
N ILE A 161 7.18 11.13 -5.62
CA ILE A 161 6.40 12.36 -5.75
C ILE A 161 7.35 13.55 -5.82
N ASP A 162 7.23 14.31 -6.90
CA ASP A 162 7.97 15.55 -7.08
C ASP A 162 7.26 16.70 -6.33
N TYR A 163 8.01 17.39 -5.48
CA TYR A 163 7.51 18.50 -4.66
C TYR A 163 6.92 19.64 -5.50
N ASP A 164 7.51 19.92 -6.66
CA ASP A 164 7.10 21.03 -7.52
C ASP A 164 5.75 20.80 -8.20
N ASN A 165 5.31 19.54 -8.29
CA ASN A 165 4.05 19.15 -8.92
C ASN A 165 2.89 18.99 -7.94
N VAL A 166 3.13 19.18 -6.62
CA VAL A 166 2.11 19.01 -5.59
C VAL A 166 1.45 20.34 -5.24
N ASP A 167 0.16 20.49 -5.58
CA ASP A 167 -0.63 21.67 -5.25
C ASP A 167 -0.89 21.80 -3.74
N THR A 168 -1.27 20.69 -3.10
CA THR A 168 -1.61 20.63 -1.67
C THR A 168 -1.15 19.31 -1.05
N PRO A 169 -0.56 19.33 0.16
CA PRO A 169 -0.26 18.11 0.89
C PRO A 169 -1.56 17.37 1.23
N ARG A 170 -1.59 16.06 0.94
CA ARG A 170 -2.76 15.20 1.22
C ARG A 170 -2.35 14.03 2.06
N GLY A 171 -3.15 13.78 3.09
CA GLY A 171 -3.01 12.58 3.90
C GLY A 171 -3.55 11.35 3.21
N MET A 172 -3.06 10.19 3.63
CA MET A 172 -3.53 8.90 3.16
C MET A 172 -3.59 7.89 4.28
N ASP A 173 -4.54 6.96 4.19
CA ASP A 173 -4.67 5.83 5.10
C ASP A 173 -4.13 4.58 4.42
N ILE A 174 -3.24 3.87 5.11
CA ILE A 174 -2.65 2.62 4.65
C ILE A 174 -3.13 1.51 5.56
N THR A 175 -3.83 0.53 4.99
CA THR A 175 -4.31 -0.66 5.68
C THR A 175 -3.59 -1.89 5.17
N ILE A 176 -2.85 -2.56 6.06
CA ILE A 176 -2.19 -3.84 5.80
C ILE A 176 -3.15 -4.93 6.26
N VAL A 177 -3.67 -5.70 5.31
CA VAL A 177 -4.58 -6.82 5.58
C VAL A 177 -3.78 -8.11 5.60
N THR A 178 -3.93 -8.85 6.70
CA THR A 178 -3.22 -10.11 6.93
C THR A 178 -4.20 -11.28 7.01
N THR A 179 -3.69 -12.49 7.04
CA THR A 179 -4.47 -13.71 7.30
C THR A 179 -4.47 -14.10 8.78
N ALA A 180 -3.88 -13.28 9.65
CA ALA A 180 -3.89 -13.47 11.08
C ALA A 180 -5.32 -13.49 11.64
N LYS A 181 -5.55 -14.23 12.69
CA LYS A 181 -6.85 -14.30 13.37
C LYS A 181 -6.92 -13.36 14.56
N THR A 182 -5.78 -13.08 15.16
CA THR A 182 -5.65 -12.23 16.36
C THR A 182 -4.69 -11.08 16.10
N ASN A 183 -4.78 -10.05 16.91
CA ASN A 183 -3.87 -8.90 16.85
C ASN A 183 -2.43 -9.29 17.17
N ASP A 184 -2.23 -10.26 18.06
CA ASP A 184 -0.90 -10.72 18.46
C ASP A 184 -0.19 -11.45 17.32
N GLU A 185 -0.91 -12.30 16.58
CA GLU A 185 -0.39 -12.92 15.35
C GLU A 185 -0.04 -11.88 14.28
N GLY A 186 -0.93 -10.86 14.08
CA GLY A 186 -0.69 -9.77 13.15
C GLY A 186 0.51 -8.91 13.55
N ARG A 187 0.66 -8.65 14.87
CA ARG A 187 1.81 -7.91 15.41
C ARG A 187 3.11 -8.70 15.23
N ALA A 188 3.12 -9.98 15.56
CA ALA A 188 4.29 -10.83 15.38
C ALA A 188 4.75 -10.87 13.91
N LEU A 189 3.80 -10.93 12.97
CA LEU A 189 4.10 -10.86 11.54
C LEU A 189 4.80 -9.54 11.16
N LEU A 190 4.27 -8.40 11.60
CA LEU A 190 4.84 -7.09 11.27
C LEU A 190 6.17 -6.85 12.00
N ASP A 191 6.31 -7.30 13.24
CA ASP A 191 7.56 -7.23 14.01
C ASP A 191 8.68 -8.04 13.34
N ALA A 192 8.37 -9.22 12.76
CA ALA A 192 9.33 -10.03 12.01
C ALA A 192 9.86 -9.28 10.76
N PHE A 193 9.05 -8.40 10.15
CA PHE A 193 9.48 -7.49 9.09
C PHE A 193 10.18 -6.22 9.61
N LYS A 194 10.43 -6.12 10.91
CA LYS A 194 11.01 -4.93 11.56
C LYS A 194 10.19 -3.67 11.34
N PHE A 195 8.86 -3.81 11.35
CA PHE A 195 7.95 -2.69 11.23
C PHE A 195 8.14 -1.76 12.44
N PRO A 196 8.28 -0.43 12.25
CA PRO A 196 8.72 0.48 13.29
C PRO A 196 7.60 0.85 14.26
N PHE A 197 7.19 -0.08 15.11
CA PHE A 197 6.27 0.22 16.21
C PHE A 197 6.94 1.05 17.29
N ARG A 198 6.14 1.91 17.94
CA ARG A 198 6.58 2.63 19.13
C ARG A 198 6.83 1.64 20.27
N ARG A 199 8.00 1.72 20.88
CA ARG A 199 8.31 0.93 22.07
C ARG A 199 7.55 1.48 23.25
N GLU A 200 6.90 0.62 24.05
CA GLU A 200 6.26 0.99 25.30
C GLU A 200 7.35 1.53 26.24
N GLY A 201 7.22 2.77 26.69
CA GLY A 201 8.21 3.48 27.54
C GLY A 201 8.71 4.82 26.99
N GLN A 202 8.40 5.19 25.76
CA GLN A 202 8.73 6.51 25.18
C GLN A 202 7.52 7.46 25.15
N ALA A 203 6.58 7.30 26.07
CA ALA A 203 5.50 8.27 26.27
C ALA A 203 6.05 9.42 27.14
N GLN A 204 6.44 10.52 26.50
CA GLN A 204 6.48 11.86 27.09
C GLN A 204 5.83 12.83 26.14
#